data_8949e98350a4f59c5849a74f14452620
#
_entry.id   8949e98350a4f59c5849a74f14452620
#
_cell.length_a   1.000
_cell.length_b   1.000
_cell.length_c   1.000
_cell.angle_alpha   90.00
_cell.angle_beta   90.00
_cell.angle_gamma   90.00
#
_symmetry.space_group_name_H-M   'P 1'
#
loop_
_entity.id
_entity.type
_entity.pdbx_description
1 polymer ?
#
loop_
_entity_poly.entity_id
_entity_poly.type
_entity_poly.pdbx_seq_one_letter_code
_entity_poly.pdbx_strand_id
1 'polypeptide(L)'
;MHFAFGCLHVPVADGCEVQVSMADDQPAWVTVVRGDSGLQLQAFAAPKRDGLWAEVRQEIAAEVAKAGGQSEEADGPFGVEVHARIAPPEPVPGMPGGLHPVRFLGVDGPRWFLRGVISGPAALRPEIAAPLEQVFADVVVVRGDHPVPPRDMLEIRLPAEALQALADEAEAQEENRWGGLEPFQRGPEITETR
;
A
#
# COMPACT_ATOMS: atom_id res chain seq x y z
N MET A 1 -14.52 1.27 13.98
CA MET A 1 -14.92 1.40 12.56
C MET A 1 -13.82 0.82 11.69
N HIS A 2 -14.14 0.06 10.63
CA HIS A 2 -13.15 -0.52 9.73
C HIS A 2 -13.49 -0.13 8.29
N PHE A 3 -12.47 0.14 7.49
CA PHE A 3 -12.61 0.20 6.04
C PHE A 3 -12.49 -1.20 5.46
N ALA A 4 -13.46 -1.62 4.65
CA ALA A 4 -13.47 -2.91 3.99
C ALA A 4 -12.89 -2.78 2.57
N PHE A 5 -11.74 -3.40 2.35
CA PHE A 5 -11.05 -3.45 1.05
C PHE A 5 -11.09 -4.87 0.45
N GLY A 6 -12.25 -5.48 0.43
CA GLY A 6 -12.40 -6.87 -0.05
C GLY A 6 -11.78 -7.87 0.94
N CYS A 7 -10.56 -8.32 0.66
CA CYS A 7 -9.87 -9.28 1.53
C CYS A 7 -9.30 -8.68 2.84
N LEU A 8 -9.20 -7.35 2.96
CA LEU A 8 -8.67 -6.67 4.13
C LEU A 8 -9.72 -5.73 4.74
N HIS A 9 -9.98 -5.90 6.04
CA HIS A 9 -10.70 -4.90 6.82
C HIS A 9 -9.69 -4.20 7.74
N VAL A 10 -9.45 -2.93 7.48
CA VAL A 10 -8.45 -2.12 8.17
C VAL A 10 -9.12 -1.19 9.17
N PRO A 11 -8.72 -1.21 10.46
CA PRO A 11 -9.30 -0.33 11.45
C PRO A 11 -8.95 1.13 11.17
N VAL A 12 -9.88 2.02 11.46
CA VAL A 12 -9.65 3.46 11.46
C VAL A 12 -9.08 3.85 12.81
N ALA A 13 -7.83 4.28 12.83
CA ALA A 13 -7.17 4.78 14.04
C ALA A 13 -7.04 6.31 13.97
N ASP A 14 -7.12 6.96 15.13
CA ASP A 14 -7.01 8.41 15.23
C ASP A 14 -5.64 8.91 14.73
N GLY A 15 -5.67 9.92 13.87
CA GLY A 15 -4.47 10.49 13.27
C GLY A 15 -3.80 9.61 12.22
N CYS A 16 -4.50 8.59 11.72
CA CYS A 16 -4.08 7.77 10.60
C CYS A 16 -4.92 8.05 9.36
N GLU A 17 -4.28 8.05 8.21
CA GLU A 17 -4.91 8.09 6.89
C GLU A 17 -4.75 6.73 6.21
N VAL A 18 -5.79 6.29 5.50
CA VAL A 18 -5.75 5.04 4.75
C VAL A 18 -5.75 5.36 3.27
N GLN A 19 -4.74 4.85 2.58
CA GLN A 19 -4.52 5.03 1.15
C GLN A 19 -4.49 3.68 0.46
N VAL A 20 -4.99 3.60 -0.76
CA VAL A 20 -4.88 2.41 -1.61
C VAL A 20 -3.94 2.74 -2.76
N SER A 21 -2.90 1.95 -2.89
CA SER A 21 -1.97 2.06 -4.01
C SER A 21 -2.40 1.15 -5.14
N MET A 22 -2.35 1.69 -6.35
CA MET A 22 -2.69 0.98 -7.58
C MET A 22 -1.42 0.49 -8.27
N ALA A 23 -1.49 -0.69 -8.87
CA ALA A 23 -0.48 -1.20 -9.79
C ALA A 23 -1.21 -1.82 -10.99
N ASP A 24 -0.82 -1.44 -12.21
CA ASP A 24 -1.47 -1.89 -13.44
C ASP A 24 -3.01 -1.71 -13.42
N ASP A 25 -3.48 -0.54 -12.98
CA ASP A 25 -4.88 -0.17 -12.79
C ASP A 25 -5.68 -1.07 -11.83
N GLN A 26 -4.98 -1.82 -10.97
CA GLN A 26 -5.58 -2.67 -9.94
C GLN A 26 -5.12 -2.27 -8.54
N PRO A 27 -5.98 -2.35 -7.52
CA PRO A 27 -5.56 -2.17 -6.14
C PRO A 27 -4.51 -3.22 -5.76
N ALA A 28 -3.32 -2.75 -5.38
CA ALA A 28 -2.18 -3.64 -5.07
C ALA A 28 -1.92 -3.79 -3.57
N TRP A 29 -2.03 -2.70 -2.81
CA TRP A 29 -1.86 -2.72 -1.36
C TRP A 29 -2.55 -1.54 -0.69
N VAL A 30 -2.85 -1.73 0.59
CA VAL A 30 -3.39 -0.68 1.46
C VAL A 30 -2.26 -0.12 2.30
N THR A 31 -2.14 1.19 2.38
CA THR A 31 -1.17 1.88 3.23
C THR A 31 -1.89 2.70 4.28
N VAL A 32 -1.52 2.49 5.54
CA VAL A 32 -1.94 3.33 6.65
C VAL A 32 -0.82 4.30 6.97
N VAL A 33 -1.06 5.59 6.82
CA VAL A 33 -0.07 6.65 7.01
C VAL A 33 -0.34 7.36 8.33
N ARG A 34 0.70 7.59 9.11
CA ARG A 34 0.66 8.39 10.33
C ARG A 34 1.91 9.26 10.43
N GLY A 35 1.74 10.58 10.23
CA GLY A 35 2.87 11.49 10.12
C GLY A 35 3.82 11.08 9.00
N ASP A 36 5.11 10.94 9.31
CA ASP A 36 6.14 10.55 8.34
C ASP A 36 6.35 9.02 8.28
N SER A 37 5.45 8.24 8.82
CA SER A 37 5.53 6.78 8.88
C SER A 37 4.36 6.13 8.17
N GLY A 38 4.61 4.96 7.56
CA GLY A 38 3.60 4.19 6.86
C GLY A 38 3.62 2.72 7.25
N LEU A 39 2.45 2.10 7.25
CA LEU A 39 2.25 0.65 7.33
C LEU A 39 1.57 0.20 6.05
N GLN A 40 2.30 -0.50 5.20
CA GLN A 40 1.77 -1.13 4.00
C GLN A 40 1.26 -2.52 4.32
N LEU A 41 0.05 -2.85 3.86
CA LEU A 41 -0.65 -4.10 4.14
C LEU A 41 -0.95 -4.85 2.86
N GLN A 42 -0.63 -6.15 2.85
CA GLN A 42 -0.98 -7.08 1.78
C GLN A 42 -1.35 -8.44 2.38
N ALA A 43 -2.37 -9.07 1.83
CA ALA A 43 -2.77 -10.42 2.19
C ALA A 43 -2.56 -11.38 1.01
N PHE A 44 -2.13 -12.60 1.31
CA PHE A 44 -1.83 -13.64 0.34
C PHE A 44 -2.57 -14.93 0.69
N ALA A 45 -2.87 -15.72 -0.30
CA ALA A 45 -3.33 -17.09 -0.09
C ALA A 45 -2.19 -17.94 0.45
N ALA A 46 -2.46 -18.75 1.47
CA ALA A 46 -1.49 -19.66 2.07
C ALA A 46 -1.94 -21.13 1.95
N PRO A 47 -0.99 -22.08 2.01
CA PRO A 47 -1.32 -23.51 2.09
C PRO A 47 -2.16 -23.82 3.33
N LYS A 48 -2.87 -24.96 3.30
CA LYS A 48 -3.78 -25.33 4.38
C LYS A 48 -3.08 -25.71 5.68
N ARG A 49 -1.84 -26.17 5.62
CA ARG A 49 -1.11 -26.77 6.77
C ARG A 49 0.16 -26.05 7.15
N ASP A 50 0.79 -25.36 6.20
CA ASP A 50 2.10 -24.75 6.40
C ASP A 50 1.96 -23.22 6.28
N GLY A 51 2.54 -22.49 7.22
CA GLY A 51 2.66 -21.04 7.14
C GLY A 51 3.63 -20.60 6.05
N LEU A 52 3.49 -19.38 5.56
CA LEU A 52 4.38 -18.79 4.56
C LEU A 52 5.44 -17.88 5.13
N TRP A 53 5.24 -17.35 6.34
CA TRP A 53 6.10 -16.30 6.86
C TRP A 53 7.56 -16.71 6.98
N ALA A 54 7.86 -17.94 7.41
CA ALA A 54 9.23 -18.41 7.54
C ALA A 54 9.98 -18.43 6.20
N GLU A 55 9.33 -18.85 5.11
CA GLU A 55 9.91 -18.84 3.76
C GLU A 55 10.03 -17.41 3.21
N VAL A 56 8.98 -16.60 3.38
CA VAL A 56 8.94 -15.20 2.90
C VAL A 56 10.04 -14.37 3.58
N ARG A 57 10.33 -14.57 4.85
CA ARG A 57 11.47 -13.90 5.52
C ARG A 57 12.81 -14.17 4.85
N GLN A 58 13.06 -15.43 4.47
CA GLN A 58 14.29 -15.80 3.77
C GLN A 58 14.37 -15.17 2.38
N GLU A 59 13.24 -15.14 1.66
CA GLU A 59 13.15 -14.49 0.35
C GLU A 59 13.41 -12.98 0.46
N ILE A 60 12.80 -12.30 1.44
CA ILE A 60 13.03 -10.88 1.71
C ILE A 60 14.52 -10.62 1.99
N ALA A 61 15.14 -11.43 2.85
CA ALA A 61 16.56 -11.27 3.18
C ALA A 61 17.45 -11.44 1.93
N ALA A 62 17.14 -12.42 1.08
CA ALA A 62 17.88 -12.64 -0.17
C ALA A 62 17.70 -11.49 -1.16
N GLU A 63 16.47 -10.96 -1.32
CA GLU A 63 16.20 -9.83 -2.20
C GLU A 63 16.85 -8.53 -1.71
N VAL A 64 16.80 -8.26 -0.41
CA VAL A 64 17.47 -7.12 0.22
C VAL A 64 18.98 -7.19 -0.01
N ALA A 65 19.60 -8.35 0.20
CA ALA A 65 21.02 -8.54 -0.04
C ALA A 65 21.39 -8.35 -1.53
N LYS A 66 20.58 -8.88 -2.45
CA LYS A 66 20.76 -8.72 -3.90
C LYS A 66 20.66 -7.25 -4.35
N ALA A 67 19.80 -6.48 -3.69
CA ALA A 67 19.64 -5.04 -3.93
C ALA A 67 20.74 -4.18 -3.25
N GLY A 68 21.72 -4.79 -2.57
CA GLY A 68 22.78 -4.07 -1.85
C GLY A 68 22.34 -3.50 -0.51
N GLY A 69 21.19 -3.92 0.02
CA GLY A 69 20.71 -3.59 1.34
C GLY A 69 21.26 -4.53 2.42
N GLN A 70 20.79 -4.33 3.64
CA GLN A 70 21.11 -5.14 4.81
C GLN A 70 19.81 -5.55 5.48
N SER A 71 19.78 -6.77 6.03
CA SER A 71 18.63 -7.25 6.81
C SER A 71 19.09 -8.12 7.97
N GLU A 72 18.29 -8.14 9.02
CA GLU A 72 18.46 -9.00 10.19
C GLU A 72 17.07 -9.45 10.67
N GLU A 73 17.00 -10.64 11.25
CA GLU A 73 15.81 -11.11 11.96
C GLU A 73 15.84 -10.64 13.40
N ALA A 74 14.70 -10.20 13.91
CA ALA A 74 14.52 -9.78 15.29
C ALA A 74 13.17 -10.28 15.83
N ASP A 75 13.08 -10.44 17.14
CA ASP A 75 11.81 -10.73 17.80
C ASP A 75 10.99 -9.44 17.92
N GLY A 76 9.76 -9.49 17.45
CA GLY A 76 8.81 -8.39 17.50
C GLY A 76 7.46 -8.77 18.12
N PRO A 77 6.50 -7.84 18.15
CA PRO A 77 5.21 -8.06 18.81
C PRO A 77 4.35 -9.16 18.16
N PHE A 78 4.64 -9.50 16.91
CA PHE A 78 3.90 -10.53 16.16
C PHE A 78 4.74 -11.79 15.87
N GLY A 79 5.84 -11.97 16.57
CA GLY A 79 6.82 -13.03 16.36
C GLY A 79 8.07 -12.51 15.65
N VAL A 80 8.79 -13.40 14.98
CA VAL A 80 10.02 -13.01 14.26
C VAL A 80 9.69 -12.09 13.10
N GLU A 81 10.33 -10.95 13.04
CA GLU A 81 10.23 -9.96 11.98
C GLU A 81 11.57 -9.71 11.29
N VAL A 82 11.56 -9.03 10.13
CA VAL A 82 12.79 -8.66 9.42
C VAL A 82 12.98 -7.16 9.48
N HIS A 83 14.07 -6.73 10.09
CA HIS A 83 14.54 -5.35 10.01
C HIS A 83 15.49 -5.23 8.84
N ALA A 84 15.21 -4.30 7.94
CA ALA A 84 16.04 -4.11 6.76
C ALA A 84 16.37 -2.63 6.53
N ARG A 85 17.44 -2.42 5.78
CA ARG A 85 17.82 -1.13 5.21
C ARG A 85 17.89 -1.30 3.71
N ILE A 86 16.99 -0.64 3.00
CA ILE A 86 16.83 -0.76 1.54
C ILE A 86 16.97 0.60 0.87
N ALA A 87 17.46 0.60 -0.36
CA ALA A 87 17.35 1.78 -1.22
C ALA A 87 15.90 1.92 -1.70
N PRO A 88 15.30 3.12 -1.68
CA PRO A 88 13.98 3.33 -2.26
C PRO A 88 14.05 3.06 -3.77
N PRO A 89 13.00 2.49 -4.38
CA PRO A 89 12.96 2.21 -5.81
C PRO A 89 13.02 3.48 -6.67
N GLU A 90 12.58 4.60 -6.11
CA GLU A 90 12.67 5.93 -6.75
C GLU A 90 13.24 6.95 -5.78
N PRO A 91 14.01 7.94 -6.28
CA PRO A 91 14.49 9.03 -5.44
C PRO A 91 13.31 9.84 -4.89
N VAL A 92 13.18 9.87 -3.58
CA VAL A 92 12.14 10.67 -2.93
C VAL A 92 12.64 12.11 -2.80
N PRO A 93 11.96 13.12 -3.39
CA PRO A 93 12.34 14.52 -3.26
C PRO A 93 12.43 14.94 -1.79
N GLY A 94 13.57 15.51 -1.38
CA GLY A 94 13.80 15.96 -0.01
C GLY A 94 14.31 14.90 0.96
N MET A 95 14.45 13.63 0.54
CA MET A 95 15.16 12.62 1.30
C MET A 95 16.60 12.46 0.81
N PRO A 96 17.61 12.42 1.71
CA PRO A 96 18.97 12.13 1.30
C PRO A 96 19.02 10.73 0.67
N GLY A 97 19.71 10.59 -0.46
CA GLY A 97 19.95 9.29 -1.07
C GLY A 97 20.66 8.37 -0.07
N GLY A 98 20.17 7.15 0.08
CA GLY A 98 20.74 6.17 0.99
C GLY A 98 19.80 5.01 1.30
N LEU A 99 20.25 4.14 2.20
CA LEU A 99 19.44 3.02 2.68
C LEU A 99 18.45 3.49 3.75
N HIS A 100 17.16 3.26 3.50
CA HIS A 100 16.09 3.60 4.44
C HIS A 100 15.71 2.38 5.29
N PRO A 101 15.46 2.59 6.59
CA PRO A 101 15.01 1.52 7.45
C PRO A 101 13.57 1.13 7.16
N VAL A 102 13.32 -0.17 7.12
CA VAL A 102 11.99 -0.78 7.01
C VAL A 102 11.91 -2.00 7.92
N ARG A 103 10.72 -2.30 8.42
CA ARG A 103 10.42 -3.51 9.16
C ARG A 103 9.35 -4.31 8.43
N PHE A 104 9.64 -5.57 8.17
CA PHE A 104 8.68 -6.50 7.58
C PHE A 104 8.06 -7.35 8.69
N LEU A 105 6.76 -7.28 8.80
CA LEU A 105 5.93 -8.03 9.72
C LEU A 105 5.18 -9.11 8.94
N GLY A 106 4.91 -10.24 9.57
CA GLY A 106 4.13 -11.29 8.96
C GLY A 106 3.38 -12.13 9.99
N VAL A 107 2.14 -12.46 9.65
CA VAL A 107 1.27 -13.33 10.44
C VAL A 107 0.63 -14.36 9.53
N ASP A 108 0.82 -15.63 9.88
CA ASP A 108 0.16 -16.76 9.22
C ASP A 108 -1.20 -17.02 9.86
N GLY A 109 -2.22 -17.11 9.04
CA GLY A 109 -3.58 -17.48 9.44
C GLY A 109 -4.09 -18.71 8.69
N PRO A 110 -5.35 -19.12 8.91
CA PRO A 110 -5.94 -20.27 8.25
C PRO A 110 -6.09 -20.02 6.74
N ARG A 111 -5.17 -20.56 5.93
CA ARG A 111 -5.14 -20.45 4.47
C ARG A 111 -4.88 -19.03 3.94
N TRP A 112 -4.35 -18.14 4.77
CA TRP A 112 -3.91 -16.81 4.38
C TRP A 112 -2.63 -16.42 5.13
N PHE A 113 -1.95 -15.47 4.58
CA PHE A 113 -0.78 -14.82 5.16
C PHE A 113 -0.94 -13.30 5.04
N LEU A 114 -0.76 -12.58 6.15
CA LEU A 114 -0.78 -11.12 6.18
C LEU A 114 0.66 -10.61 6.29
N ARG A 115 1.05 -9.75 5.36
CA ARG A 115 2.32 -9.03 5.39
C ARG A 115 2.08 -7.56 5.69
N GLY A 116 2.86 -7.03 6.63
CA GLY A 116 2.98 -5.60 6.91
C GLY A 116 4.40 -5.11 6.61
N VAL A 117 4.52 -3.89 6.12
CA VAL A 117 5.80 -3.21 5.95
C VAL A 117 5.71 -1.85 6.62
N ILE A 118 6.45 -1.67 7.71
CA ILE A 118 6.56 -0.38 8.41
C ILE A 118 7.76 0.38 7.86
N SER A 119 7.54 1.62 7.46
CA SER A 119 8.54 2.53 6.92
C SER A 119 8.56 3.88 7.65
N GLY A 120 9.60 4.65 7.42
CA GLY A 120 9.80 5.94 8.07
C GLY A 120 10.30 5.83 9.51
N PRO A 121 10.11 6.86 10.35
CA PRO A 121 10.59 6.89 11.73
C PRO A 121 10.07 5.72 12.60
N ALA A 122 8.87 5.19 12.31
CA ALA A 122 8.31 4.03 13.00
C ALA A 122 9.14 2.74 12.81
N ALA A 123 9.91 2.62 11.73
CA ALA A 123 10.78 1.47 11.55
C ALA A 123 11.92 1.39 12.56
N LEU A 124 12.28 2.52 13.20
CA LEU A 124 13.39 2.63 14.14
C LEU A 124 12.95 2.88 15.59
N ARG A 125 11.75 3.44 15.78
CA ARG A 125 11.27 3.90 17.09
C ARG A 125 9.98 3.20 17.49
N PRO A 126 10.04 2.30 18.49
CA PRO A 126 8.87 1.53 18.95
C PRO A 126 7.69 2.39 19.39
N GLU A 127 7.96 3.54 20.02
CA GLU A 127 6.92 4.46 20.47
C GLU A 127 6.13 5.10 19.33
N ILE A 128 6.76 5.25 18.15
CA ILE A 128 6.10 5.73 16.94
C ILE A 128 5.43 4.57 16.20
N ALA A 129 6.00 3.38 16.28
CA ALA A 129 5.45 2.17 15.67
C ALA A 129 4.17 1.68 16.34
N ALA A 130 4.05 1.82 17.66
CA ALA A 130 2.97 1.24 18.46
C ALA A 130 1.56 1.48 17.90
N PRO A 131 1.16 2.68 17.42
CA PRO A 131 -0.15 2.87 16.81
C PRO A 131 -0.34 2.11 15.48
N LEU A 132 0.72 2.00 14.66
CA LEU A 132 0.69 1.24 13.40
C LEU A 132 0.69 -0.27 13.67
N GLU A 133 1.41 -0.71 14.68
CA GLU A 133 1.37 -2.10 15.16
C GLU A 133 -0.01 -2.48 15.70
N GLN A 134 -0.68 -1.54 16.40
CA GLN A 134 -2.06 -1.77 16.83
C GLN A 134 -3.02 -1.90 15.64
N VAL A 135 -2.85 -1.05 14.61
CA VAL A 135 -3.62 -1.21 13.36
C VAL A 135 -3.36 -2.59 12.76
N PHE A 136 -2.11 -3.02 12.67
CA PHE A 136 -1.76 -4.34 12.12
C PHE A 136 -2.38 -5.49 12.92
N ALA A 137 -2.39 -5.39 14.25
CA ALA A 137 -3.03 -6.37 15.14
C ALA A 137 -4.54 -6.49 14.93
N ASP A 138 -5.20 -5.38 14.62
CA ASP A 138 -6.66 -5.28 14.48
C ASP A 138 -7.14 -5.46 13.03
N VAL A 139 -6.23 -5.72 12.08
CA VAL A 139 -6.60 -6.06 10.70
C VAL A 139 -7.34 -7.39 10.67
N VAL A 140 -8.48 -7.42 9.98
CA VAL A 140 -9.21 -8.66 9.71
C VAL A 140 -8.96 -9.08 8.26
N VAL A 141 -8.46 -10.30 8.08
CA VAL A 141 -8.29 -10.90 6.76
C VAL A 141 -9.49 -11.76 6.42
N VAL A 142 -10.16 -11.41 5.32
CA VAL A 142 -11.29 -12.15 4.76
C VAL A 142 -10.78 -12.96 3.56
N ARG A 143 -10.54 -14.25 3.76
CA ARG A 143 -10.00 -15.15 2.73
C ARG A 143 -10.96 -15.35 1.55
N GLY A 144 -12.26 -15.34 1.82
CA GLY A 144 -13.28 -15.71 0.84
C GLY A 144 -13.26 -17.21 0.50
N ASP A 145 -14.22 -17.63 -0.33
CA ASP A 145 -14.42 -19.04 -0.73
C ASP A 145 -13.80 -19.37 -2.09
N HIS A 146 -13.39 -18.35 -2.84
CA HIS A 146 -12.80 -18.55 -4.17
C HIS A 146 -11.44 -19.26 -4.07
N PRO A 147 -11.17 -20.23 -4.97
CA PRO A 147 -9.87 -20.86 -5.05
C PRO A 147 -8.83 -19.84 -5.55
N VAL A 148 -7.85 -19.55 -4.71
CA VAL A 148 -6.69 -18.73 -5.05
C VAL A 148 -5.45 -19.59 -4.80
N PRO A 149 -4.53 -19.68 -5.77
CA PRO A 149 -3.29 -20.42 -5.58
C PRO A 149 -2.50 -19.91 -4.37
N PRO A 150 -1.79 -20.79 -3.64
CA PRO A 150 -0.89 -20.35 -2.58
C PRO A 150 0.14 -19.35 -3.10
N ARG A 151 0.44 -18.32 -2.30
CA ARG A 151 1.34 -17.18 -2.59
C ARG A 151 0.76 -16.11 -3.50
N ASP A 152 -0.38 -16.34 -4.16
CA ASP A 152 -1.06 -15.26 -4.89
C ASP A 152 -1.69 -14.27 -3.92
N MET A 153 -1.66 -12.99 -4.28
CA MET A 153 -2.33 -11.94 -3.51
C MET A 153 -3.83 -12.16 -3.48
N LEU A 154 -4.42 -11.94 -2.32
CA LEU A 154 -5.86 -11.85 -2.18
C LEU A 154 -6.33 -10.51 -2.74
N GLU A 155 -7.47 -10.54 -3.44
CA GLU A 155 -7.98 -9.36 -4.15
C GLU A 155 -8.37 -8.24 -3.17
N ILE A 156 -7.76 -7.09 -3.36
CA ILE A 156 -8.15 -5.85 -2.70
C ILE A 156 -9.21 -5.17 -3.58
N ARG A 157 -10.32 -4.77 -2.97
CA ARG A 157 -11.41 -4.05 -3.64
C ARG A 157 -11.62 -2.72 -2.95
N LEU A 158 -11.73 -1.67 -3.74
CA LEU A 158 -12.09 -0.37 -3.20
C LEU A 158 -13.54 -0.39 -2.68
N PRO A 159 -13.81 0.24 -1.53
CA PRO A 159 -15.19 0.48 -1.09
C PRO A 159 -15.98 1.23 -2.17
N ALA A 160 -17.28 0.97 -2.27
CA ALA A 160 -18.13 1.62 -3.29
C ALA A 160 -18.09 3.15 -3.18
N GLU A 161 -18.00 3.69 -1.97
CA GLU A 161 -17.87 5.13 -1.71
C GLU A 161 -16.55 5.70 -2.24
N ALA A 162 -15.44 4.95 -2.14
CA ALA A 162 -14.15 5.36 -2.67
C ALA A 162 -14.12 5.29 -4.21
N LEU A 163 -14.77 4.28 -4.81
CA LEU A 163 -14.94 4.18 -6.26
C LEU A 163 -15.75 5.34 -6.81
N GLN A 164 -16.80 5.75 -6.09
CA GLN A 164 -17.63 6.89 -6.49
C GLN A 164 -16.85 8.20 -6.39
N ALA A 165 -16.09 8.42 -5.31
CA ALA A 165 -15.25 9.60 -5.16
C ALA A 165 -14.18 9.71 -6.26
N LEU A 166 -13.55 8.59 -6.65
CA LEU A 166 -12.60 8.55 -7.76
C LEU A 166 -13.25 8.84 -9.10
N ALA A 167 -14.50 8.36 -9.32
CA ALA A 167 -15.25 8.65 -10.53
C ALA A 167 -15.62 10.14 -10.60
N ASP A 168 -16.09 10.72 -9.50
CA ASP A 168 -16.45 12.14 -9.41
C ASP A 168 -15.21 13.04 -9.62
N GLU A 169 -14.05 12.67 -9.07
CA GLU A 169 -12.78 13.36 -9.30
C GLU A 169 -12.31 13.26 -10.76
N ALA A 170 -12.48 12.11 -11.40
CA ALA A 170 -12.13 11.90 -12.80
C ALA A 170 -13.02 12.76 -13.71
N GLU A 171 -14.33 12.80 -13.45
CA GLU A 171 -15.28 13.65 -14.18
C GLU A 171 -14.95 15.15 -13.99
N ALA A 172 -14.65 15.59 -12.77
CA ALA A 172 -14.25 16.96 -12.49
C ALA A 172 -12.92 17.34 -13.17
N GLN A 173 -11.98 16.41 -13.32
CA GLN A 173 -10.74 16.63 -14.06
C GLN A 173 -10.97 16.70 -15.57
N GLU A 174 -11.89 15.89 -16.12
CA GLU A 174 -12.26 15.96 -17.52
C GLU A 174 -13.01 17.28 -17.82
N GLU A 175 -13.95 17.71 -17.01
CA GLU A 175 -14.62 19.00 -17.15
C GLU A 175 -13.63 20.18 -17.12
N ASN A 176 -12.65 20.14 -16.21
CA ASN A 176 -11.62 21.18 -16.12
C ASN A 176 -10.66 21.16 -17.31
N ARG A 177 -10.45 20.01 -17.94
CA ARG A 177 -9.60 19.85 -19.14
C ARG A 177 -10.28 20.41 -20.39
N TRP A 178 -11.60 20.35 -20.46
CA TRP A 178 -12.40 20.84 -21.60
C TRP A 178 -13.00 22.22 -21.35
N GLY A 179 -13.20 22.63 -20.08
CA GLY A 179 -13.75 23.95 -19.70
C GLY A 179 -12.86 25.16 -20.03
N GLY A 180 -11.61 24.93 -20.43
CA GLY A 180 -10.67 25.97 -20.85
C GLY A 180 -10.63 26.23 -22.37
N LEU A 181 -11.39 25.52 -23.15
CA LEU A 181 -11.51 25.76 -24.58
C LEU A 181 -12.68 26.71 -24.83
N GLU A 182 -12.39 28.02 -24.89
CA GLU A 182 -13.35 28.99 -25.43
C GLU A 182 -13.76 28.56 -26.85
N PRO A 183 -15.08 28.60 -27.19
CA PRO A 183 -15.49 28.30 -28.55
C PRO A 183 -14.81 29.29 -29.50
N PHE A 184 -14.19 28.75 -30.53
CA PHE A 184 -13.52 29.52 -31.58
C PHE A 184 -14.30 30.78 -31.95
N GLN A 185 -13.80 31.94 -31.57
CA GLN A 185 -14.30 33.21 -32.12
C GLN A 185 -13.96 33.20 -33.61
N ARG A 186 -15.04 33.28 -34.41
CA ARG A 186 -14.94 33.44 -35.85
C ARG A 186 -14.11 34.70 -36.15
N GLY A 187 -12.96 34.51 -36.78
CA GLY A 187 -12.13 35.63 -37.24
C GLY A 187 -12.89 36.54 -38.20
N PRO A 188 -12.48 37.81 -38.32
CA PRO A 188 -13.15 38.77 -39.19
C PRO A 188 -13.14 38.30 -40.64
N GLU A 189 -14.32 38.35 -41.28
CA GLU A 189 -14.46 38.09 -42.72
C GLU A 189 -13.67 39.13 -43.51
N ILE A 190 -12.72 38.65 -44.31
CA ILE A 190 -12.01 39.50 -45.29
C ILE A 190 -13.00 39.78 -46.43
N THR A 191 -13.58 40.98 -46.45
CA THR A 191 -14.36 41.47 -47.62
C THR A 191 -13.37 41.96 -48.65
N GLU A 192 -13.19 41.22 -49.75
CA GLU A 192 -12.52 41.71 -50.92
C GLU A 192 -13.38 42.83 -51.57
N THR A 193 -12.87 44.06 -51.53
CA THR A 193 -13.41 45.15 -52.30
C THR A 193 -12.68 45.18 -53.65
N ARG A 194 -13.47 45.13 -54.73
CA ARG A 194 -13.07 45.21 -56.14
C ARG A 194 -12.84 46.63 -56.52
#